data_4b7077ad081c71aaee85c32c47bc56a2
#
_entry.id   4b7077ad081c71aaee85c32c47bc56a2
#
_cell.length_a   1.000
_cell.length_b   1.000
_cell.length_c   1.000
_cell.angle_alpha   90.00
_cell.angle_beta   90.00
_cell.angle_gamma   90.00
#
_symmetry.space_group_name_H-M   'P 1'
#
loop_
_entity.id
_entity.type
_entity.pdbx_description
1 polymer ?
#
loop_
_entity_poly.entity_id
_entity_poly.type
_entity_poly.pdbx_seq_one_letter_code
_entity_poly.pdbx_strand_id
1 'polypeptide(L)'
;FILLGGKLTEKVDYVRVLKVGLWLFAASGILYLISNRMWQLIVVSALLGIGSGLIIPLSTGLVSRYFVGTYRVKQFGLSSAITNFTLVIATAVTGYLAEVSWHLPFLVYLLPLVAIILTIHLKDENMGGEAQVTSSDKSPADTSSSVETAAPAIPGKYGIHVRHLLQLMLFYGLTTYIVLIVTFNLPFLMEAHHFSSGNSGMMISLFFLAIMAPGFFLGHVVKYLKEKTKFYSLLCIALGLALIWISPKEWLIIPGCILVGLGYGVIQPLIYDKTVDTAVPQKTTLALAFVMAMNYLAVLLCPFIVDFFQSLFHVRSQEFPFIFNLCITILALIWAYRRKKDFLFGDKL
;
A
#
# COMPACT_ATOMS: atom_id res chain seq x y z
N PHE A 1 4.33 -11.71 10.96
CA PHE A 1 2.90 -12.00 11.21
C PHE A 1 2.05 -11.82 9.95
N ILE A 2 2.31 -10.87 9.08
CA ILE A 2 1.61 -10.71 7.79
C ILE A 2 1.59 -12.01 6.98
N LEU A 3 2.72 -12.70 6.85
CA LEU A 3 2.82 -13.99 6.16
C LEU A 3 2.04 -15.10 6.88
N LEU A 4 2.06 -15.08 8.21
CA LEU A 4 1.26 -16.02 9.02
C LEU A 4 -0.23 -15.79 8.81
N GLY A 5 -0.69 -14.53 8.79
CA GLY A 5 -2.07 -14.17 8.48
C GLY A 5 -2.51 -14.70 7.12
N GLY A 6 -1.69 -14.48 6.08
CA GLY A 6 -1.96 -15.00 4.73
C GLY A 6 -2.06 -16.53 4.66
N LYS A 7 -1.20 -17.25 5.39
CA LYS A 7 -1.19 -18.72 5.41
C LYS A 7 -2.31 -19.31 6.29
N LEU A 8 -2.66 -18.61 7.36
CA LEU A 8 -3.68 -19.08 8.31
C LEU A 8 -5.06 -19.14 7.64
N THR A 9 -5.33 -18.24 6.70
CA THR A 9 -6.59 -18.19 5.95
C THR A 9 -6.79 -19.35 4.97
N GLU A 10 -5.75 -20.17 4.72
CA GLU A 10 -5.91 -21.41 3.94
C GLU A 10 -6.63 -22.51 4.77
N LYS A 11 -6.56 -22.43 6.12
CA LYS A 11 -7.02 -23.49 7.03
C LYS A 11 -8.12 -23.05 8.00
N VAL A 12 -8.26 -21.77 8.25
CA VAL A 12 -9.17 -21.20 9.25
C VAL A 12 -10.10 -20.19 8.59
N ASP A 13 -11.33 -20.08 9.13
CA ASP A 13 -12.32 -19.12 8.66
C ASP A 13 -11.76 -17.70 8.64
N TYR A 14 -11.85 -17.08 7.49
CA TYR A 14 -11.28 -15.79 7.17
C TYR A 14 -11.75 -14.68 8.13
N VAL A 15 -13.05 -14.63 8.41
CA VAL A 15 -13.67 -13.63 9.28
C VAL A 15 -13.25 -13.84 10.73
N ARG A 16 -13.03 -15.08 11.18
CA ARG A 16 -12.51 -15.36 12.52
C ARG A 16 -11.12 -14.81 12.72
N VAL A 17 -10.21 -15.07 11.76
CA VAL A 17 -8.84 -14.56 11.83
C VAL A 17 -8.83 -13.03 11.83
N LEU A 18 -9.67 -12.39 11.01
CA LEU A 18 -9.83 -10.94 10.98
C LEU A 18 -10.31 -10.40 12.34
N LYS A 19 -11.34 -11.00 12.94
CA LYS A 19 -11.85 -10.61 14.26
C LYS A 19 -10.77 -10.74 15.34
N VAL A 20 -10.02 -11.85 15.36
CA VAL A 20 -8.90 -12.03 16.30
C VAL A 20 -7.85 -10.92 16.12
N GLY A 21 -7.46 -10.59 14.88
CA GLY A 21 -6.55 -9.49 14.59
C GLY A 21 -7.06 -8.14 15.11
N LEU A 22 -8.33 -7.83 14.88
CA LEU A 22 -8.97 -6.60 15.36
C LEU A 22 -9.01 -6.52 16.90
N TRP A 23 -9.33 -7.62 17.58
CA TRP A 23 -9.32 -7.66 19.05
C TRP A 23 -7.92 -7.49 19.62
N LEU A 24 -6.90 -8.13 19.04
CA LEU A 24 -5.50 -7.96 19.44
C LEU A 24 -5.06 -6.50 19.26
N PHE A 25 -5.44 -5.88 18.14
CA PHE A 25 -5.11 -4.48 17.86
C PHE A 25 -5.80 -3.55 18.86
N ALA A 26 -7.11 -3.72 19.13
CA ALA A 26 -7.86 -2.91 20.09
C ALA A 26 -7.33 -3.07 21.52
N ALA A 27 -7.01 -4.32 21.93
CA ALA A 27 -6.40 -4.60 23.22
C ALA A 27 -5.05 -3.89 23.39
N SER A 28 -4.21 -3.88 22.34
CA SER A 28 -2.95 -3.14 22.38
C SER A 28 -3.16 -1.62 22.49
N GLY A 29 -4.20 -1.05 21.85
CA GLY A 29 -4.58 0.35 22.01
C GLY A 29 -4.90 0.72 23.47
N ILE A 30 -5.67 -0.13 24.17
CA ILE A 30 -5.98 0.04 25.60
C ILE A 30 -4.70 -0.07 26.45
N LEU A 31 -3.85 -1.05 26.16
CA LEU A 31 -2.59 -1.25 26.89
C LEU A 31 -1.63 -0.07 26.72
N TYR A 32 -1.61 0.60 25.54
CA TYR A 32 -0.82 1.81 25.34
C TYR A 32 -1.24 2.96 26.27
N LEU A 33 -2.54 3.15 26.51
CA LEU A 33 -3.06 4.20 27.38
C LEU A 33 -2.65 4.00 28.86
N ILE A 34 -2.36 2.76 29.27
CA ILE A 34 -1.98 2.40 30.63
C ILE A 34 -0.45 2.30 30.78
N SER A 35 0.28 2.25 29.67
CA SER A 35 1.73 2.02 29.65
C SER A 35 2.48 3.29 30.05
N ASN A 36 3.33 3.20 31.10
CA ASN A 36 4.12 4.30 31.61
C ASN A 36 5.65 4.06 31.49
N ARG A 37 6.07 2.87 31.04
CA ARG A 37 7.48 2.49 30.95
C ARG A 37 7.84 2.09 29.53
N MET A 38 9.06 2.43 29.09
CA MET A 38 9.54 2.15 27.74
C MET A 38 9.44 0.66 27.36
N TRP A 39 9.80 -0.26 28.25
CA TRP A 39 9.72 -1.69 27.97
C TRP A 39 8.27 -2.17 27.74
N GLN A 40 7.28 -1.56 28.45
CA GLN A 40 5.85 -1.86 28.25
C GLN A 40 5.41 -1.43 26.85
N LEU A 41 5.83 -0.23 26.40
CA LEU A 41 5.56 0.26 25.05
C LEU A 41 6.12 -0.65 23.99
N ILE A 42 7.34 -1.20 24.19
CA ILE A 42 7.94 -2.16 23.24
C ILE A 42 7.11 -3.45 23.15
N VAL A 43 6.69 -4.02 24.29
CA VAL A 43 5.87 -5.24 24.31
C VAL A 43 4.50 -5.00 23.68
N VAL A 44 3.87 -3.87 24.00
CA VAL A 44 2.57 -3.51 23.41
C VAL A 44 2.68 -3.24 21.91
N SER A 45 3.79 -2.62 21.46
CA SER A 45 4.07 -2.46 20.03
C SER A 45 4.18 -3.79 19.29
N ALA A 46 4.80 -4.78 19.94
CA ALA A 46 4.87 -6.14 19.35
C ALA A 46 3.47 -6.75 19.23
N LEU A 47 2.60 -6.60 20.25
CA LEU A 47 1.23 -7.08 20.20
C LEU A 47 0.41 -6.37 19.11
N LEU A 48 0.54 -5.05 18.99
CA LEU A 48 -0.08 -4.25 17.93
C LEU A 48 0.40 -4.70 16.55
N GLY A 49 1.71 -5.00 16.41
CA GLY A 49 2.29 -5.53 15.18
C GLY A 49 1.73 -6.91 14.79
N ILE A 50 1.41 -7.77 15.77
CA ILE A 50 0.73 -9.04 15.52
C ILE A 50 -0.68 -8.79 15.00
N GLY A 51 -1.45 -7.94 15.66
CA GLY A 51 -2.82 -7.58 15.26
C GLY A 51 -2.87 -6.99 13.86
N SER A 52 -2.07 -5.96 13.58
CA SER A 52 -2.00 -5.32 12.26
C SER A 52 -1.53 -6.29 11.17
N GLY A 53 -0.55 -7.14 11.49
CA GLY A 53 -0.03 -8.16 10.57
C GLY A 53 -1.07 -9.20 10.17
N LEU A 54 -2.07 -9.47 10.98
CA LEU A 54 -3.22 -10.29 10.62
C LEU A 54 -4.26 -9.52 9.80
N ILE A 55 -4.59 -8.30 10.20
CA ILE A 55 -5.67 -7.50 9.60
C ILE A 55 -5.34 -7.10 8.15
N ILE A 56 -4.14 -6.62 7.88
CA ILE A 56 -3.78 -5.97 6.61
C ILE A 56 -3.95 -6.90 5.39
N PRO A 57 -3.37 -8.12 5.35
CA PRO A 57 -3.53 -9.01 4.20
C PRO A 57 -4.97 -9.52 4.08
N LEU A 58 -5.70 -9.64 5.20
CA LEU A 58 -7.08 -10.10 5.19
C LEU A 58 -8.01 -9.02 4.63
N SER A 59 -7.90 -7.78 5.08
CA SER A 59 -8.73 -6.67 4.56
C SER A 59 -8.56 -6.49 3.05
N THR A 60 -7.33 -6.55 2.56
CA THR A 60 -7.03 -6.48 1.12
C THR A 60 -7.48 -7.74 0.38
N GLY A 61 -7.35 -8.91 1.00
CA GLY A 61 -7.84 -10.18 0.48
C GLY A 61 -9.36 -10.23 0.32
N LEU A 62 -10.13 -9.57 1.20
CA LEU A 62 -11.58 -9.43 1.04
C LEU A 62 -11.95 -8.75 -0.27
N VAL A 63 -11.24 -7.68 -0.64
CA VAL A 63 -11.49 -7.00 -1.93
C VAL A 63 -11.29 -7.97 -3.10
N SER A 64 -10.26 -8.81 -3.05
CA SER A 64 -10.00 -9.78 -4.13
C SER A 64 -11.04 -10.89 -4.21
N ARG A 65 -11.72 -11.22 -3.11
CA ARG A 65 -12.75 -12.27 -3.05
C ARG A 65 -14.12 -11.81 -3.54
N TYR A 66 -14.49 -10.57 -3.22
CA TYR A 66 -15.83 -10.06 -3.55
C TYR A 66 -15.88 -9.31 -4.89
N PHE A 67 -14.75 -8.86 -5.42
CA PHE A 67 -14.72 -8.05 -6.63
C PHE A 67 -13.81 -8.65 -7.70
N VAL A 68 -14.25 -8.57 -8.97
CA VAL A 68 -13.51 -9.08 -10.14
C VAL A 68 -13.33 -7.99 -11.20
N GLY A 69 -12.31 -8.14 -12.05
CA GLY A 69 -12.06 -7.27 -13.19
C GLY A 69 -11.88 -5.80 -12.82
N THR A 70 -12.48 -4.91 -13.61
CA THR A 70 -12.34 -3.45 -13.42
C THR A 70 -12.88 -2.95 -12.07
N TYR A 71 -13.91 -3.59 -11.54
CA TYR A 71 -14.44 -3.26 -10.21
C TYR A 71 -13.43 -3.56 -9.10
N ARG A 72 -12.66 -4.64 -9.20
CA ARG A 72 -11.60 -4.96 -8.24
C ARG A 72 -10.54 -3.87 -8.19
N VAL A 73 -10.08 -3.39 -9.35
CA VAL A 73 -9.12 -2.28 -9.45
C VAL A 73 -9.67 -1.01 -8.78
N LYS A 74 -10.95 -0.68 -9.05
CA LYS A 74 -11.62 0.47 -8.43
C LYS A 74 -11.69 0.33 -6.91
N GLN A 75 -12.00 -0.86 -6.39
CA GLN A 75 -12.10 -1.09 -4.95
C GLN A 75 -10.73 -1.05 -4.25
N PHE A 76 -9.67 -1.55 -4.87
CA PHE A 76 -8.31 -1.37 -4.35
C PHE A 76 -7.92 0.10 -4.31
N GLY A 77 -8.26 0.88 -5.36
CA GLY A 77 -8.04 2.31 -5.39
C GLY A 77 -8.79 3.04 -4.27
N LEU A 78 -10.07 2.73 -4.08
CA LEU A 78 -10.89 3.32 -3.01
C LEU A 78 -10.38 2.93 -1.62
N SER A 79 -9.98 1.67 -1.42
CA SER A 79 -9.37 1.22 -0.17
C SER A 79 -8.08 1.98 0.15
N SER A 80 -7.21 2.16 -0.86
CA SER A 80 -6.01 2.98 -0.72
C SER A 80 -6.34 4.44 -0.38
N ALA A 81 -7.34 5.03 -1.05
CA ALA A 81 -7.78 6.39 -0.79
C ALA A 81 -8.27 6.57 0.65
N ILE A 82 -9.13 5.66 1.14
CA ILE A 82 -9.66 5.69 2.52
C ILE A 82 -8.51 5.55 3.53
N THR A 83 -7.55 4.64 3.29
CA THR A 83 -6.39 4.45 4.16
C THR A 83 -5.56 5.73 4.27
N ASN A 84 -5.24 6.37 3.16
CA ASN A 84 -4.46 7.61 3.17
C ASN A 84 -5.24 8.79 3.76
N PHE A 85 -6.54 8.89 3.51
CA PHE A 85 -7.42 9.88 4.15
C PHE A 85 -7.42 9.72 5.68
N THR A 86 -7.53 8.48 6.15
CA THR A 86 -7.46 8.17 7.58
C THR A 86 -6.10 8.58 8.17
N LEU A 87 -4.99 8.35 7.43
CA LEU A 87 -3.66 8.79 7.86
C LEU A 87 -3.58 10.31 8.01
N VAL A 88 -4.09 11.08 7.04
CA VAL A 88 -4.09 12.55 7.11
C VAL A 88 -4.83 13.04 8.36
N ILE A 89 -6.03 12.50 8.60
CA ILE A 89 -6.82 12.87 9.80
C ILE A 89 -6.13 12.41 11.08
N ALA A 90 -5.67 11.15 11.10
CA ALA A 90 -5.03 10.57 12.29
C ALA A 90 -3.78 11.36 12.68
N THR A 91 -2.92 11.72 11.71
CA THR A 91 -1.70 12.49 11.99
C THR A 91 -2.01 13.90 12.52
N ALA A 92 -3.02 14.57 11.94
CA ALA A 92 -3.45 15.88 12.45
C ALA A 92 -3.99 15.78 13.89
N VAL A 93 -4.91 14.85 14.13
CA VAL A 93 -5.52 14.64 15.46
C VAL A 93 -4.48 14.25 16.51
N THR A 94 -3.58 13.31 16.17
CA THR A 94 -2.52 12.87 17.10
C THR A 94 -1.54 13.98 17.41
N GLY A 95 -1.26 14.89 16.46
CA GLY A 95 -0.42 16.08 16.71
C GLY A 95 -1.00 16.96 17.82
N TYR A 96 -2.28 17.34 17.71
CA TYR A 96 -2.96 18.13 18.74
C TYR A 96 -3.10 17.40 20.08
N LEU A 97 -3.42 16.09 20.05
CA LEU A 97 -3.54 15.29 21.27
C LEU A 97 -2.19 15.16 22.00
N ALA A 98 -1.08 15.11 21.28
CA ALA A 98 0.26 15.02 21.84
C ALA A 98 0.67 16.30 22.62
N GLU A 99 0.16 17.47 22.22
CA GLU A 99 0.39 18.72 22.95
C GLU A 99 -0.24 18.71 24.35
N VAL A 100 -1.35 17.99 24.52
CA VAL A 100 -2.05 17.87 25.80
C VAL A 100 -1.43 16.81 26.69
N SER A 101 -1.16 15.62 26.14
CA SER A 101 -0.52 14.50 26.84
C SER A 101 0.01 13.48 25.86
N TRP A 102 1.20 12.95 26.10
CA TRP A 102 1.85 11.96 25.26
C TRP A 102 1.10 10.61 25.17
N HIS A 103 0.15 10.33 26.08
CA HIS A 103 -0.69 9.13 26.03
C HIS A 103 -1.90 9.30 25.10
N LEU A 104 -2.43 10.51 24.94
CA LEU A 104 -3.66 10.75 24.20
C LEU A 104 -3.59 10.36 22.70
N PRO A 105 -2.47 10.51 21.99
CA PRO A 105 -2.33 10.00 20.62
C PRO A 105 -2.71 8.52 20.46
N PHE A 106 -2.50 7.70 21.48
CA PHE A 106 -2.83 6.27 21.42
C PHE A 106 -4.33 5.98 21.38
N LEU A 107 -5.21 6.96 21.66
CA LEU A 107 -6.65 6.84 21.45
C LEU A 107 -7.02 6.47 20.02
N VAL A 108 -6.22 6.88 19.03
CA VAL A 108 -6.44 6.53 17.63
C VAL A 108 -6.39 5.00 17.40
N TYR A 109 -5.63 4.28 18.21
CA TYR A 109 -5.56 2.82 18.15
C TYR A 109 -6.84 2.10 18.66
N LEU A 110 -7.82 2.83 19.18
CA LEU A 110 -9.14 2.30 19.53
C LEU A 110 -10.13 2.32 18.36
N LEU A 111 -9.81 3.00 17.24
CA LEU A 111 -10.65 3.01 16.04
C LEU A 111 -11.06 1.61 15.53
N PRO A 112 -10.24 0.56 15.64
CA PRO A 112 -10.63 -0.80 15.28
C PRO A 112 -11.83 -1.35 16.06
N LEU A 113 -12.20 -0.79 17.21
CA LEU A 113 -13.44 -1.16 17.91
C LEU A 113 -14.67 -0.90 17.03
N VAL A 114 -14.67 0.17 16.27
CA VAL A 114 -15.74 0.45 15.28
C VAL A 114 -15.75 -0.63 14.19
N ALA A 115 -14.58 -1.03 13.72
CA ALA A 115 -14.46 -2.11 12.73
C ALA A 115 -14.95 -3.46 13.30
N ILE A 116 -14.71 -3.75 14.57
CA ILE A 116 -15.24 -4.96 15.23
C ILE A 116 -16.77 -4.96 15.19
N ILE A 117 -17.43 -3.85 15.52
CA ILE A 117 -18.89 -3.72 15.45
C ILE A 117 -19.39 -3.97 14.03
N LEU A 118 -18.74 -3.40 13.04
CA LEU A 118 -19.09 -3.60 11.62
C LEU A 118 -18.90 -5.06 11.17
N THR A 119 -17.90 -5.76 11.70
CA THR A 119 -17.64 -7.18 11.36
C THR A 119 -18.65 -8.14 11.95
N ILE A 120 -19.52 -7.72 12.87
CA ILE A 120 -20.62 -8.57 13.41
C ILE A 120 -21.60 -8.93 12.27
N HIS A 121 -21.78 -8.04 11.31
CA HIS A 121 -22.67 -8.25 10.16
C HIS A 121 -22.03 -9.06 9.02
N LEU A 122 -20.71 -9.30 9.06
CA LEU A 122 -20.03 -10.18 8.11
C LEU A 122 -20.31 -11.64 8.50
N LYS A 123 -21.10 -12.35 7.68
CA LYS A 123 -21.32 -13.79 7.82
C LYS A 123 -20.11 -14.55 7.30
N ASP A 124 -19.74 -15.61 8.02
CA ASP A 124 -18.81 -16.63 7.54
C ASP A 124 -19.50 -17.41 6.41
N GLU A 125 -19.38 -16.96 5.15
CA GLU A 125 -19.73 -17.80 4.01
C GLU A 125 -18.57 -18.79 3.81
N ASN A 126 -18.83 -20.05 4.12
CA ASN A 126 -18.00 -21.18 3.73
C ASN A 126 -17.86 -21.15 2.20
N MET A 127 -16.73 -20.66 1.70
CA MET A 127 -16.40 -20.62 0.29
C MET A 127 -15.95 -22.01 -0.19
N GLY A 128 -16.85 -22.96 -0.13
CA GLY A 128 -16.83 -24.21 -0.86
C GLY A 128 -17.91 -24.18 -1.95
N GLY A 129 -17.83 -23.23 -2.87
CA GLY A 129 -18.82 -23.12 -3.94
C GLY A 129 -18.50 -21.91 -4.81
N GLU A 130 -18.44 -22.17 -6.09
CA GLU A 130 -18.35 -21.30 -7.22
C GLU A 130 -18.89 -19.88 -6.97
N ALA A 131 -18.15 -18.86 -7.39
CA ALA A 131 -18.64 -17.49 -7.43
C ALA A 131 -19.96 -17.46 -8.24
N GLN A 132 -21.10 -17.55 -7.56
CA GLN A 132 -22.38 -17.24 -8.16
C GLN A 132 -22.42 -15.73 -8.43
N VAL A 133 -22.17 -15.43 -9.71
CA VAL A 133 -22.58 -14.16 -10.30
C VAL A 133 -24.10 -14.08 -10.11
N THR A 134 -24.56 -13.33 -9.12
CA THR A 134 -25.94 -12.90 -9.05
C THR A 134 -26.20 -11.90 -10.17
N SER A 135 -26.47 -12.43 -11.34
CA SER A 135 -27.10 -11.71 -12.44
C SER A 135 -28.60 -11.66 -12.19
N SER A 136 -29.06 -10.64 -11.48
CA SER A 136 -30.44 -10.19 -11.53
C SER A 136 -30.57 -9.17 -12.67
N ASP A 137 -30.66 -9.66 -13.89
CA ASP A 137 -31.46 -9.07 -14.98
C ASP A 137 -31.62 -10.15 -16.05
N LYS A 138 -32.75 -10.85 -15.96
CA LYS A 138 -33.24 -11.69 -17.06
C LYS A 138 -34.04 -10.83 -18.01
N SER A 139 -33.51 -10.62 -19.23
CA SER A 139 -34.34 -10.45 -20.42
C SER A 139 -34.07 -11.63 -21.37
N PRO A 140 -35.10 -12.26 -21.90
CA PRO A 140 -34.96 -13.46 -22.68
C PRO A 140 -34.81 -13.13 -24.17
N ALA A 141 -33.84 -13.73 -24.77
CA ALA A 141 -33.63 -14.07 -26.18
C ALA A 141 -32.19 -13.75 -26.63
N ASP A 142 -31.36 -14.75 -26.72
CA ASP A 142 -30.83 -15.28 -27.96
C ASP A 142 -29.82 -16.42 -27.67
N THR A 143 -30.08 -17.47 -28.41
CA THR A 143 -29.40 -18.76 -28.39
C THR A 143 -27.97 -18.68 -28.95
N SER A 144 -27.10 -19.55 -28.41
CA SER A 144 -25.84 -20.03 -29.01
C SER A 144 -24.62 -19.11 -28.97
N SER A 145 -23.79 -19.35 -27.98
CA SER A 145 -22.39 -19.82 -28.11
C SER A 145 -21.76 -19.88 -26.72
N SER A 146 -21.60 -21.08 -26.23
CA SER A 146 -20.79 -21.42 -25.07
C SER A 146 -19.32 -21.04 -25.34
N VAL A 147 -18.91 -19.85 -24.99
CA VAL A 147 -17.50 -19.55 -24.80
C VAL A 147 -17.22 -19.92 -23.37
N GLU A 148 -16.79 -21.15 -23.16
CA GLU A 148 -16.02 -21.54 -21.97
C GLU A 148 -14.83 -20.59 -21.87
N THR A 149 -14.95 -19.57 -21.05
CA THR A 149 -13.78 -18.77 -20.65
C THR A 149 -13.01 -19.66 -19.68
N ALA A 150 -12.19 -20.53 -20.23
CA ALA A 150 -11.21 -21.30 -19.48
C ALA A 150 -10.42 -20.32 -18.63
N ALA A 151 -10.58 -20.39 -17.32
CA ALA A 151 -9.70 -19.72 -16.38
C ALA A 151 -8.26 -20.07 -16.79
N PRO A 152 -7.36 -19.10 -17.00
CA PRO A 152 -6.00 -19.39 -17.43
C PRO A 152 -5.40 -20.37 -16.44
N ALA A 153 -4.99 -21.54 -16.91
CA ALA A 153 -4.32 -22.55 -16.13
C ALA A 153 -3.08 -21.87 -15.51
N ILE A 154 -3.11 -21.63 -14.20
CA ILE A 154 -1.97 -21.07 -13.47
C ILE A 154 -0.97 -22.22 -13.33
N PRO A 155 0.10 -22.28 -14.15
CA PRO A 155 1.09 -23.34 -14.07
C PRO A 155 2.03 -23.02 -12.91
N GLY A 156 1.78 -23.59 -11.76
CA GLY A 156 2.68 -23.51 -10.62
C GLY A 156 2.47 -24.70 -9.71
N LYS A 157 3.56 -25.40 -9.35
CA LYS A 157 3.57 -26.56 -8.46
C LYS A 157 2.86 -26.30 -7.12
N TYR A 158 2.60 -25.01 -6.79
CA TYR A 158 2.01 -24.56 -5.53
C TYR A 158 0.76 -23.67 -5.71
N GLY A 159 0.19 -23.56 -6.92
CA GLY A 159 -0.95 -22.67 -7.18
C GLY A 159 -0.60 -21.16 -7.12
N ILE A 160 0.67 -20.80 -7.22
CA ILE A 160 1.18 -19.43 -7.28
C ILE A 160 2.27 -19.35 -8.35
N HIS A 161 2.20 -18.36 -9.21
CA HIS A 161 3.28 -18.01 -10.15
C HIS A 161 4.42 -17.29 -9.41
N VAL A 162 5.34 -18.05 -8.82
CA VAL A 162 6.43 -17.53 -7.97
C VAL A 162 7.25 -16.46 -8.66
N ARG A 163 7.58 -16.63 -9.95
CA ARG A 163 8.38 -15.66 -10.71
C ARG A 163 7.68 -14.31 -10.84
N HIS A 164 6.40 -14.33 -11.20
CA HIS A 164 5.60 -13.10 -11.34
C HIS A 164 5.37 -12.43 -9.98
N LEU A 165 5.09 -13.23 -8.95
CA LEU A 165 4.96 -12.73 -7.59
C LEU A 165 6.25 -12.05 -7.11
N LEU A 166 7.41 -12.67 -7.34
CA LEU A 166 8.70 -12.08 -6.96
C LEU A 166 8.98 -10.77 -7.71
N GLN A 167 8.64 -10.69 -8.99
CA GLN A 167 8.76 -9.44 -9.76
C GLN A 167 7.88 -8.32 -9.17
N LEU A 168 6.65 -8.63 -8.78
CA LEU A 168 5.74 -7.67 -8.13
C LEU A 168 6.26 -7.25 -6.75
N MET A 169 6.75 -8.20 -5.95
CA MET A 169 7.34 -7.91 -4.63
C MET A 169 8.53 -6.95 -4.75
N LEU A 170 9.47 -7.25 -5.65
CA LEU A 170 10.64 -6.40 -5.86
C LEU A 170 10.27 -5.01 -6.39
N PHE A 171 9.35 -4.94 -7.35
CA PHE A 171 8.88 -3.68 -7.89
C PHE A 171 8.14 -2.84 -6.85
N TYR A 172 7.29 -3.47 -6.03
CA TYR A 172 6.58 -2.79 -4.96
C TYR A 172 7.52 -2.31 -3.85
N GLY A 173 8.46 -3.16 -3.42
CA GLY A 173 9.48 -2.78 -2.46
C GLY A 173 10.34 -1.61 -2.96
N LEU A 174 10.74 -1.64 -4.24
CA LEU A 174 11.51 -0.57 -4.84
C LEU A 174 10.73 0.74 -4.91
N THR A 175 9.49 0.71 -5.41
CA THR A 175 8.66 1.92 -5.51
C THR A 175 8.30 2.49 -4.15
N THR A 176 8.02 1.63 -3.17
CA THR A 176 7.81 2.06 -1.77
C THR A 176 9.06 2.72 -1.20
N TYR A 177 10.23 2.10 -1.36
CA TYR A 177 11.51 2.67 -0.90
C TYR A 177 11.75 4.06 -1.49
N ILE A 178 11.59 4.21 -2.81
CA ILE A 178 11.77 5.50 -3.50
C ILE A 178 10.86 6.59 -2.92
N VAL A 179 9.59 6.25 -2.69
CA VAL A 179 8.57 7.22 -2.28
C VAL A 179 8.68 7.59 -0.81
N LEU A 180 9.12 6.65 0.05
CA LEU A 180 9.33 6.89 1.47
C LEU A 180 10.43 7.92 1.77
N ILE A 181 11.33 8.20 0.82
CA ILE A 181 12.32 9.27 0.95
C ILE A 181 11.65 10.61 1.24
N VAL A 182 10.49 10.89 0.64
CA VAL A 182 9.73 12.11 0.92
C VAL A 182 9.33 12.14 2.40
N THR A 183 8.81 11.04 2.95
CA THR A 183 8.34 11.01 4.33
C THR A 183 9.48 11.08 5.36
N PHE A 184 10.60 10.38 5.09
CA PHE A 184 11.69 10.27 6.06
C PHE A 184 12.76 11.36 5.94
N ASN A 185 13.02 11.85 4.72
CA ASN A 185 14.15 12.77 4.49
C ASN A 185 13.71 14.21 4.17
N LEU A 186 12.45 14.45 3.79
CA LEU A 186 11.98 15.81 3.51
C LEU A 186 12.08 16.75 4.73
N PRO A 187 11.73 16.34 5.97
CA PRO A 187 11.90 17.20 7.13
C PRO A 187 13.35 17.66 7.31
N PHE A 188 14.32 16.78 7.15
CA PHE A 188 15.75 17.11 7.26
C PHE A 188 16.22 18.04 6.14
N LEU A 189 15.73 17.83 4.92
CA LEU A 189 16.01 18.73 3.79
C LEU A 189 15.46 20.13 4.06
N MET A 190 14.24 20.23 4.54
CA MET A 190 13.58 21.50 4.85
C MET A 190 14.25 22.22 6.01
N GLU A 191 14.66 21.49 7.07
CA GLU A 191 15.44 22.03 8.17
C GLU A 191 16.79 22.60 7.72
N ALA A 192 17.50 21.87 6.84
CA ALA A 192 18.76 22.34 6.25
C ALA A 192 18.60 23.64 5.43
N HIS A 193 17.42 23.89 4.89
CA HIS A 193 17.06 25.12 4.19
C HIS A 193 16.36 26.17 5.08
N HIS A 194 16.38 26.00 6.41
CA HIS A 194 15.80 26.90 7.41
C HIS A 194 14.27 27.07 7.34
N PHE A 195 13.56 26.07 6.82
CA PHE A 195 12.09 26.05 6.87
C PHE A 195 11.58 25.56 8.22
N SER A 196 10.37 25.98 8.59
CA SER A 196 9.74 25.56 9.83
C SER A 196 9.30 24.08 9.81
N SER A 197 9.27 23.43 10.98
CA SER A 197 8.76 22.06 11.10
C SER A 197 7.28 21.94 10.67
N GLY A 198 6.48 23.01 10.89
CA GLY A 198 5.09 23.05 10.44
C GLY A 198 4.96 22.96 8.92
N ASN A 199 5.86 23.63 8.18
CA ASN A 199 5.88 23.55 6.71
C ASN A 199 6.22 22.15 6.23
N SER A 200 7.16 21.46 6.86
CA SER A 200 7.50 20.07 6.48
C SER A 200 6.33 19.12 6.74
N GLY A 201 5.63 19.27 7.87
CA GLY A 201 4.41 18.51 8.15
C GLY A 201 3.30 18.76 7.14
N MET A 202 3.11 20.01 6.73
CA MET A 202 2.15 20.38 5.67
C MET A 202 2.48 19.73 4.33
N MET A 203 3.77 19.74 3.93
CA MET A 203 4.23 19.10 2.69
C MET A 203 3.98 17.58 2.69
N ILE A 204 4.26 16.92 3.82
CA ILE A 204 4.01 15.48 3.99
C ILE A 204 2.49 15.19 3.96
N SER A 205 1.67 16.05 4.56
CA SER A 205 0.21 15.92 4.50
C SER A 205 -0.31 16.05 3.07
N LEU A 206 0.21 17.00 2.29
CA LEU A 206 -0.10 17.16 0.87
C LEU A 206 0.35 15.95 0.03
N PHE A 207 1.50 15.37 0.38
CA PHE A 207 1.96 14.12 -0.23
C PHE A 207 0.97 12.97 0.00
N PHE A 208 0.51 12.73 1.24
CA PHE A 208 -0.49 11.70 1.52
C PHE A 208 -1.85 12.00 0.86
N LEU A 209 -2.26 13.27 0.83
CA LEU A 209 -3.45 13.70 0.12
C LEU A 209 -3.35 13.40 -1.39
N ALA A 210 -2.18 13.62 -1.97
CA ALA A 210 -1.90 13.31 -3.37
C ALA A 210 -1.89 11.79 -3.64
N ILE A 211 -1.45 10.95 -2.69
CA ILE A 211 -1.58 9.49 -2.80
C ILE A 211 -3.06 9.06 -2.80
N MET A 212 -3.89 9.75 -2.02
CA MET A 212 -5.33 9.46 -1.94
C MET A 212 -6.07 9.76 -3.24
N ALA A 213 -5.74 10.88 -3.91
CA ALA A 213 -6.50 11.42 -5.04
C ALA A 213 -6.70 10.42 -6.20
N PRO A 214 -5.67 9.69 -6.69
CA PRO A 214 -5.84 8.70 -7.76
C PRO A 214 -6.82 7.58 -7.41
N GLY A 215 -6.98 7.24 -6.13
CA GLY A 215 -7.88 6.20 -5.69
C GLY A 215 -9.32 6.39 -6.14
N PHE A 216 -9.78 7.65 -6.27
CA PHE A 216 -11.12 7.97 -6.76
C PHE A 216 -11.25 7.87 -8.29
N PHE A 217 -10.16 8.09 -9.02
CA PHE A 217 -10.16 8.18 -10.48
C PHE A 217 -9.41 7.04 -11.15
N LEU A 218 -8.94 6.05 -10.39
CA LEU A 218 -8.06 4.99 -10.86
C LEU A 218 -8.61 4.26 -12.09
N GLY A 219 -9.90 3.92 -12.09
CA GLY A 219 -10.54 3.27 -13.23
C GLY A 219 -10.47 4.09 -14.52
N HIS A 220 -10.61 5.42 -14.45
CA HIS A 220 -10.49 6.31 -15.60
C HIS A 220 -9.03 6.43 -16.06
N VAL A 221 -8.09 6.56 -15.10
CA VAL A 221 -6.65 6.63 -15.39
C VAL A 221 -6.19 5.37 -16.13
N VAL A 222 -6.56 4.19 -15.62
CA VAL A 222 -6.20 2.90 -16.23
C VAL A 222 -6.85 2.73 -17.60
N LYS A 223 -8.12 3.11 -17.75
CA LYS A 223 -8.83 3.05 -19.04
C LYS A 223 -8.18 3.94 -20.10
N TYR A 224 -7.70 5.12 -19.72
CA TYR A 224 -7.09 6.09 -20.62
C TYR A 224 -5.64 5.75 -20.95
N LEU A 225 -4.81 5.45 -19.95
CA LEU A 225 -3.37 5.21 -20.11
C LEU A 225 -3.02 3.76 -20.46
N LYS A 226 -3.91 2.81 -20.18
CA LYS A 226 -3.72 1.36 -20.47
C LYS A 226 -2.33 0.86 -19.99
N GLU A 227 -1.60 0.20 -20.89
CA GLU A 227 -0.26 -0.34 -20.64
C GLU A 227 0.77 0.71 -20.15
N LYS A 228 0.55 1.98 -20.46
CA LYS A 228 1.48 3.06 -20.12
C LYS A 228 1.28 3.61 -18.70
N THR A 229 0.25 3.17 -17.98
CA THR A 229 -0.10 3.72 -16.65
C THR A 229 1.07 3.68 -15.69
N LYS A 230 1.75 2.55 -15.55
CA LYS A 230 2.90 2.40 -14.63
C LYS A 230 4.09 3.24 -15.06
N PHE A 231 4.32 3.38 -16.38
CA PHE A 231 5.38 4.24 -16.90
C PHE A 231 5.13 5.71 -16.56
N TYR A 232 3.92 6.23 -16.80
CA TYR A 232 3.59 7.62 -16.46
C TYR A 232 3.59 7.85 -14.95
N SER A 233 3.21 6.87 -14.14
CA SER A 233 3.29 6.96 -12.69
C SER A 233 4.73 7.07 -12.19
N LEU A 234 5.65 6.25 -12.73
CA LEU A 234 7.08 6.38 -12.44
C LEU A 234 7.66 7.71 -12.95
N LEU A 235 7.18 8.21 -14.10
CA LEU A 235 7.58 9.52 -14.61
C LEU A 235 7.13 10.65 -13.66
N CYS A 236 5.90 10.59 -13.13
CA CYS A 236 5.44 11.54 -12.12
C CYS A 236 6.33 11.51 -10.87
N ILE A 237 6.71 10.31 -10.38
CA ILE A 237 7.63 10.18 -9.25
C ILE A 237 8.99 10.80 -9.57
N ALA A 238 9.57 10.51 -10.74
CA ALA A 238 10.86 11.07 -11.14
C ALA A 238 10.83 12.59 -11.23
N LEU A 239 9.81 13.15 -11.89
CA LEU A 239 9.63 14.61 -11.98
C LEU A 239 9.42 15.24 -10.60
N GLY A 240 8.66 14.60 -9.72
CA GLY A 240 8.45 15.08 -8.36
C GLY A 240 9.74 15.11 -7.54
N LEU A 241 10.53 14.03 -7.58
CA LEU A 241 11.84 13.99 -6.91
C LEU A 241 12.82 15.02 -7.49
N ALA A 242 12.81 15.23 -8.82
CA ALA A 242 13.63 16.25 -9.47
C ALA A 242 13.24 17.67 -9.02
N LEU A 243 11.94 17.97 -8.89
CA LEU A 243 11.46 19.27 -8.39
C LEU A 243 11.88 19.51 -6.94
N ILE A 244 11.79 18.49 -6.08
CA ILE A 244 12.23 18.59 -4.68
C ILE A 244 13.74 18.84 -4.60
N TRP A 245 14.53 18.20 -5.46
CA TRP A 245 15.99 18.36 -5.48
C TRP A 245 16.45 19.70 -6.01
N ILE A 246 15.89 20.15 -7.17
CA ILE A 246 16.40 21.33 -7.91
C ILE A 246 16.20 22.62 -7.13
N SER A 247 15.22 22.69 -6.25
CA SER A 247 14.85 23.97 -5.65
C SER A 247 14.78 23.98 -4.14
N PRO A 248 15.51 24.92 -3.53
CA PRO A 248 15.37 25.23 -2.11
C PRO A 248 14.11 26.05 -1.78
N LYS A 249 13.20 26.27 -2.74
CA LYS A 249 12.01 27.12 -2.54
C LYS A 249 10.76 26.27 -2.31
N GLU A 250 9.98 26.61 -1.28
CA GLU A 250 8.75 25.91 -0.90
C GLU A 250 7.78 25.70 -2.06
N TRP A 251 7.62 26.69 -2.92
CA TRP A 251 6.67 26.64 -4.04
C TRP A 251 7.01 25.58 -5.11
N LEU A 252 8.25 25.04 -5.13
CA LEU A 252 8.64 23.91 -5.99
C LEU A 252 8.61 22.57 -5.24
N ILE A 253 8.84 22.57 -3.94
CA ILE A 253 8.72 21.36 -3.10
C ILE A 253 7.27 20.87 -3.08
N ILE A 254 6.30 21.78 -2.98
CA ILE A 254 4.85 21.44 -2.97
C ILE A 254 4.45 20.59 -4.19
N PRO A 255 4.59 21.07 -5.44
CA PRO A 255 4.24 20.27 -6.61
C PRO A 255 5.11 19.00 -6.72
N GLY A 256 6.35 19.03 -6.23
CA GLY A 256 7.20 17.86 -6.13
C GLY A 256 6.57 16.75 -5.27
N CYS A 257 6.14 17.08 -4.05
CA CYS A 257 5.45 16.15 -3.15
C CYS A 257 4.13 15.64 -3.76
N ILE A 258 3.36 16.52 -4.40
CA ILE A 258 2.11 16.15 -5.07
C ILE A 258 2.38 15.16 -6.21
N LEU A 259 3.36 15.40 -7.06
CA LEU A 259 3.69 14.51 -8.18
C LEU A 259 4.16 13.14 -7.72
N VAL A 260 5.02 13.07 -6.68
CA VAL A 260 5.44 11.79 -6.09
C VAL A 260 4.23 11.03 -5.54
N GLY A 261 3.36 11.72 -4.80
CA GLY A 261 2.15 11.14 -4.22
C GLY A 261 1.19 10.61 -5.28
N LEU A 262 0.88 11.40 -6.32
CA LEU A 262 0.04 10.97 -7.44
C LEU A 262 0.58 9.73 -8.14
N GLY A 263 1.89 9.69 -8.41
CA GLY A 263 2.53 8.54 -9.04
C GLY A 263 2.39 7.27 -8.21
N TYR A 264 2.66 7.33 -6.92
CA TYR A 264 2.56 6.18 -6.03
C TYR A 264 1.11 5.73 -5.78
N GLY A 265 0.18 6.69 -5.66
CA GLY A 265 -1.24 6.41 -5.47
C GLY A 265 -1.89 5.63 -6.62
N VAL A 266 -1.29 5.66 -7.83
CA VAL A 266 -1.70 4.81 -8.96
C VAL A 266 -1.01 3.44 -8.90
N ILE A 267 0.30 3.38 -8.58
CA ILE A 267 1.08 2.13 -8.61
C ILE A 267 0.59 1.12 -7.58
N GLN A 268 0.34 1.55 -6.35
CA GLN A 268 0.01 0.68 -5.23
C GLN A 268 -1.22 -0.21 -5.51
N PRO A 269 -2.41 0.31 -5.84
CA PRO A 269 -3.58 -0.52 -6.09
C PRO A 269 -3.43 -1.41 -7.34
N LEU A 270 -2.68 -0.98 -8.35
CA LEU A 270 -2.40 -1.79 -9.52
C LEU A 270 -1.50 -2.99 -9.22
N ILE A 271 -0.57 -2.84 -8.27
CA ILE A 271 0.25 -3.97 -7.82
C ILE A 271 -0.63 -4.99 -7.09
N TYR A 272 -1.54 -4.54 -6.23
CA TYR A 272 -2.47 -5.44 -5.53
C TYR A 272 -3.36 -6.19 -6.51
N ASP A 273 -3.91 -5.50 -7.50
CA ASP A 273 -4.74 -6.12 -8.54
C ASP A 273 -3.97 -7.19 -9.33
N LYS A 274 -2.78 -6.86 -9.84
CA LYS A 274 -1.93 -7.84 -10.52
C LYS A 274 -1.45 -8.99 -9.63
N THR A 275 -1.31 -8.77 -8.33
CA THR A 275 -0.94 -9.83 -7.39
C THR A 275 -2.02 -10.89 -7.31
N VAL A 276 -3.29 -10.49 -7.34
CA VAL A 276 -4.42 -11.43 -7.36
C VAL A 276 -4.33 -12.38 -8.55
N ASP A 277 -3.91 -11.87 -9.71
CA ASP A 277 -3.81 -12.68 -10.94
C ASP A 277 -2.62 -13.66 -10.93
N THR A 278 -1.71 -13.58 -9.95
CA THR A 278 -0.58 -14.50 -9.82
C THR A 278 -0.87 -15.78 -9.04
N ALA A 279 -2.05 -15.88 -8.42
CA ALA A 279 -2.37 -16.97 -7.51
C ALA A 279 -3.79 -17.51 -7.76
N VAL A 280 -3.98 -18.81 -7.47
CA VAL A 280 -5.33 -19.39 -7.42
C VAL A 280 -6.15 -18.73 -6.30
N PRO A 281 -7.50 -18.69 -6.40
CA PRO A 281 -8.36 -17.96 -5.46
C PRO A 281 -8.07 -18.27 -3.98
N GLN A 282 -7.78 -19.53 -3.65
CA GLN A 282 -7.49 -19.97 -2.28
C GLN A 282 -6.18 -19.40 -1.72
N LYS A 283 -5.21 -19.02 -2.61
CA LYS A 283 -3.88 -18.54 -2.23
C LYS A 283 -3.66 -17.05 -2.48
N THR A 284 -4.67 -16.36 -2.98
CA THR A 284 -4.59 -14.92 -3.28
C THR A 284 -4.21 -14.10 -2.05
N THR A 285 -4.79 -14.39 -0.89
CA THR A 285 -4.48 -13.70 0.37
C THR A 285 -3.01 -13.91 0.78
N LEU A 286 -2.49 -15.12 0.57
CA LEU A 286 -1.08 -15.40 0.84
C LEU A 286 -0.16 -14.63 -0.14
N ALA A 287 -0.51 -14.57 -1.43
CA ALA A 287 0.25 -13.80 -2.42
C ALA A 287 0.26 -12.30 -2.07
N LEU A 288 -0.89 -11.73 -1.70
CA LEU A 288 -1.00 -10.36 -1.20
C LEU A 288 -0.16 -10.14 0.07
N ALA A 289 -0.17 -11.10 0.99
CA ALA A 289 0.64 -11.03 2.21
C ALA A 289 2.14 -10.96 1.91
N PHE A 290 2.64 -11.70 0.91
CA PHE A 290 4.04 -11.61 0.48
C PHE A 290 4.40 -10.23 -0.08
N VAL A 291 3.53 -9.68 -0.95
CA VAL A 291 3.74 -8.34 -1.53
C VAL A 291 3.72 -7.27 -0.44
N MET A 292 2.80 -7.35 0.52
CA MET A 292 2.72 -6.42 1.65
C MET A 292 3.89 -6.57 2.61
N ALA A 293 4.36 -7.80 2.87
CA ALA A 293 5.55 -8.01 3.69
C ALA A 293 6.78 -7.34 3.08
N MET A 294 6.92 -7.37 1.74
CA MET A 294 8.00 -6.67 1.05
C MET A 294 7.87 -5.14 1.16
N ASN A 295 6.65 -4.59 1.15
CA ASN A 295 6.42 -3.18 1.42
C ASN A 295 6.91 -2.76 2.81
N TYR A 296 6.54 -3.51 3.86
CA TYR A 296 6.99 -3.21 5.22
C TYR A 296 8.49 -3.43 5.42
N LEU A 297 9.07 -4.38 4.69
CA LEU A 297 10.53 -4.55 4.66
C LEU A 297 11.22 -3.33 4.04
N ALA A 298 10.66 -2.77 2.96
CA ALA A 298 11.16 -1.54 2.35
C ALA A 298 11.05 -0.35 3.30
N VAL A 299 9.96 -0.23 4.06
CA VAL A 299 9.79 0.80 5.11
C VAL A 299 10.88 0.66 6.17
N LEU A 300 11.11 -0.54 6.68
CA LEU A 300 12.13 -0.82 7.70
C LEU A 300 13.55 -0.53 7.21
N LEU A 301 13.86 -0.92 5.98
CA LEU A 301 15.22 -0.81 5.43
C LEU A 301 15.53 0.57 4.88
N CYS A 302 14.53 1.42 4.60
CA CYS A 302 14.71 2.70 3.93
C CYS A 302 15.78 3.59 4.61
N PRO A 303 15.73 3.90 5.93
CA PRO A 303 16.75 4.72 6.55
C PRO A 303 18.14 4.07 6.52
N PHE A 304 18.23 2.76 6.75
CA PHE A 304 19.52 2.05 6.73
C PHE A 304 20.17 2.06 5.34
N ILE A 305 19.37 1.93 4.27
CA ILE A 305 19.87 2.02 2.89
C ILE A 305 20.42 3.41 2.61
N VAL A 306 19.69 4.46 3.01
CA VAL A 306 20.13 5.85 2.84
C VAL A 306 21.44 6.09 3.57
N ASP A 307 21.52 5.74 4.86
CA ASP A 307 22.71 5.92 5.69
C ASP A 307 23.91 5.15 5.15
N PHE A 308 23.69 3.91 4.68
CA PHE A 308 24.72 3.08 4.07
C PHE A 308 25.34 3.77 2.84
N PHE A 309 24.50 4.25 1.90
CA PHE A 309 24.99 4.90 0.70
C PHE A 309 25.60 6.27 0.98
N GLN A 310 25.06 7.06 1.92
CA GLN A 310 25.68 8.31 2.35
C GLN A 310 27.07 8.07 2.93
N SER A 311 27.22 7.03 3.74
CA SER A 311 28.52 6.63 4.31
C SER A 311 29.49 6.13 3.22
N LEU A 312 29.01 5.32 2.28
CA LEU A 312 29.81 4.74 1.20
C LEU A 312 30.36 5.83 0.26
N PHE A 313 29.53 6.82 -0.09
CA PHE A 313 29.94 7.93 -0.97
C PHE A 313 30.56 9.11 -0.20
N HIS A 314 30.67 9.03 1.13
CA HIS A 314 31.17 10.10 2.01
C HIS A 314 30.41 11.43 1.84
N VAL A 315 29.11 11.38 1.53
CA VAL A 315 28.24 12.54 1.29
C VAL A 315 27.32 12.72 2.49
N ARG A 316 27.35 13.91 3.12
CA ARG A 316 26.48 14.28 4.26
C ARG A 316 25.37 15.26 3.86
N SER A 317 25.17 15.51 2.57
CA SER A 317 24.12 16.44 2.11
C SER A 317 22.73 15.82 2.32
N GLN A 318 21.80 16.65 2.78
CA GLN A 318 20.38 16.26 2.91
C GLN A 318 19.67 16.15 1.56
N GLU A 319 20.28 16.61 0.48
CA GLU A 319 19.80 16.47 -0.90
C GLU A 319 20.12 15.09 -1.48
N PHE A 320 21.17 14.43 -0.98
CA PHE A 320 21.67 13.16 -1.51
C PHE A 320 20.58 12.07 -1.62
N PRO A 321 19.73 11.85 -0.61
CA PRO A 321 18.65 10.86 -0.71
C PRO A 321 17.74 11.08 -1.91
N PHE A 322 17.43 12.34 -2.24
CA PHE A 322 16.54 12.68 -3.36
C PHE A 322 17.23 12.46 -4.71
N ILE A 323 18.49 12.86 -4.86
CA ILE A 323 19.29 12.65 -6.09
C ILE A 323 19.46 11.14 -6.33
N PHE A 324 19.87 10.40 -5.30
CA PHE A 324 20.10 8.96 -5.39
C PHE A 324 18.83 8.22 -5.81
N ASN A 325 17.68 8.55 -5.20
CA ASN A 325 16.42 7.92 -5.56
C ASN A 325 15.86 8.40 -6.90
N LEU A 326 16.17 9.61 -7.33
CA LEU A 326 15.91 10.06 -8.70
C LEU A 326 16.66 9.20 -9.71
N CYS A 327 17.95 8.93 -9.50
CA CYS A 327 18.72 8.04 -10.37
C CYS A 327 18.13 6.63 -10.42
N ILE A 328 17.74 6.06 -9.28
CA ILE A 328 17.08 4.76 -9.22
C ILE A 328 15.75 4.78 -9.99
N THR A 329 14.96 5.86 -9.85
CA THR A 329 13.68 6.00 -10.56
C THR A 329 13.88 6.11 -12.06
N ILE A 330 14.92 6.82 -12.52
CA ILE A 330 15.27 6.89 -13.94
C ILE A 330 15.67 5.51 -14.48
N LEU A 331 16.45 4.73 -13.72
CA LEU A 331 16.77 3.34 -14.09
C LEU A 331 15.51 2.46 -14.17
N ALA A 332 14.58 2.63 -13.23
CA ALA A 332 13.29 1.94 -13.25
C ALA A 332 12.44 2.36 -14.46
N LEU A 333 12.46 3.63 -14.86
CA LEU A 333 11.79 4.14 -16.07
C LEU A 333 12.38 3.53 -17.35
N ILE A 334 13.70 3.47 -17.45
CA ILE A 334 14.39 2.85 -18.59
C ILE A 334 14.03 1.37 -18.67
N TRP A 335 13.99 0.69 -17.53
CA TRP A 335 13.59 -0.70 -17.45
C TRP A 335 12.12 -0.90 -17.86
N ALA A 336 11.20 -0.08 -17.35
CA ALA A 336 9.79 -0.08 -17.74
C ALA A 336 9.60 0.19 -19.25
N TYR A 337 10.36 1.12 -19.82
CA TYR A 337 10.30 1.42 -21.25
C TYR A 337 10.76 0.25 -22.11
N ARG A 338 11.86 -0.42 -21.74
CA ARG A 338 12.40 -1.57 -22.49
C ARG A 338 11.52 -2.81 -22.39
N ARG A 339 10.80 -2.98 -21.29
CA ARG A 339 9.99 -4.18 -21.00
C ARG A 339 8.48 -3.91 -20.99
N LYS A 340 8.00 -3.08 -21.90
CA LYS A 340 6.57 -2.72 -22.02
C LYS A 340 5.62 -3.90 -22.17
N LYS A 341 6.10 -5.02 -22.73
CA LYS A 341 5.30 -6.23 -23.01
C LYS A 341 5.41 -7.30 -21.92
N ASP A 342 6.24 -7.10 -20.91
CA ASP A 342 6.40 -8.06 -19.83
C ASP A 342 5.19 -8.00 -18.88
N PHE A 343 4.96 -9.11 -18.17
CA PHE A 343 3.89 -9.22 -17.17
C PHE A 343 3.82 -8.02 -16.21
N LEU A 344 4.96 -7.47 -15.79
CA LEU A 344 5.00 -6.36 -14.83
C LEU A 344 4.44 -5.05 -15.40
N PHE A 345 4.70 -4.73 -16.66
CA PHE A 345 4.37 -3.45 -17.28
C PHE A 345 3.27 -3.53 -18.34
N GLY A 346 3.02 -4.71 -18.91
CA GLY A 346 1.99 -4.94 -19.93
C GLY A 346 0.63 -5.35 -19.36
N ASP A 347 -0.42 -5.29 -20.20
CA ASP A 347 -1.78 -5.74 -19.87
C ASP A 347 -1.97 -7.25 -20.04
N LYS A 348 -0.95 -7.99 -20.45
CA LYS A 348 -1.07 -9.44 -20.60
C LYS A 348 -1.11 -10.10 -19.22
N LEU A 349 -2.27 -10.65 -18.94
CA LEU A 349 -2.49 -11.73 -18.00
C LEU A 349 -1.70 -12.97 -18.41
#